data_4d375b02612a69a8012ffbd1c2eb65a5
#
_entry.id   4d375b02612a69a8012ffbd1c2eb65a5
#
_cell.length_a   1.000
_cell.length_b   1.000
_cell.length_c   1.000
_cell.angle_alpha   90.00
_cell.angle_beta   90.00
_cell.angle_gamma   90.00
#
_symmetry.space_group_name_H-M   'P 1'
#
loop_
_entity.id
_entity.type
_entity.pdbx_description
1 polymer ?
#
loop_
_entity_poly.entity_id
_entity_poly.type
_entity_poly.pdbx_seq_one_letter_code
_entity_poly.pdbx_strand_id
1 'polypeptide(L)' 'MSLATTVKESKLQRRKYTQKALWYRHNGDREGMRVCLNLSRVEVLNQRYFLGPCPF' A
#
# COMPACT_ATOMS: atom_id res chain seq x y z
N MET A 1 -6.51 0.94 -10.03
CA MET A 1 -5.07 0.61 -10.01
C MET A 1 -4.89 -0.90 -9.99
N SER A 2 -3.88 -1.39 -10.69
CA SER A 2 -3.55 -2.80 -10.68
C SER A 2 -2.66 -3.14 -9.49
N LEU A 3 -2.80 -4.36 -8.96
CA LEU A 3 -1.93 -4.86 -7.92
C LEU A 3 -0.54 -5.19 -8.52
N ALA A 4 0.47 -5.09 -7.69
CA ALA A 4 1.83 -5.45 -8.09
C ALA A 4 1.92 -6.95 -8.39
N THR A 5 2.74 -7.32 -9.37
CA THR A 5 2.92 -8.70 -9.79
C THR A 5 4.16 -9.36 -9.17
N THR A 6 5.04 -8.59 -8.56
CA THR A 6 6.23 -9.10 -7.89
C THR A 6 6.30 -8.57 -6.45
N VAL A 7 7.04 -9.28 -5.61
CA VAL A 7 7.24 -8.86 -4.21
C VAL A 7 7.93 -7.50 -4.14
N LYS A 8 8.91 -7.28 -5.01
CA LYS A 8 9.62 -6.01 -5.07
C LYS A 8 8.69 -4.86 -5.41
N GLU A 9 7.83 -5.03 -6.42
CA GLU A 9 6.84 -4.03 -6.81
C GLU A 9 5.82 -3.80 -5.70
N SER A 10 5.39 -4.87 -5.03
CA SER A 10 4.44 -4.76 -3.93
C SER A 10 5.00 -3.90 -2.80
N LYS A 11 6.27 -4.10 -2.45
CA LYS A 11 6.93 -3.28 -1.43
C LYS A 11 7.00 -1.81 -1.83
N LEU A 12 7.31 -1.54 -3.10
CA LEU A 12 7.36 -0.17 -3.62
C LEU A 12 5.98 0.47 -3.61
N GLN A 13 4.94 -0.25 -4.03
CA GLN A 13 3.57 0.23 -4.02
C GLN A 13 3.12 0.58 -2.60
N ARG A 14 3.39 -0.31 -1.66
CA ARG A 14 3.04 -0.10 -0.26
C ARG A 14 3.72 1.15 0.31
N ARG A 15 4.98 1.33 -0.03
CA ARG A 15 5.74 2.52 0.39
C ARG A 15 5.12 3.80 -0.18
N LYS A 16 4.74 3.77 -1.46
CA LYS A 16 4.09 4.91 -2.12
C LYS A 16 2.77 5.27 -1.44
N TYR A 17 1.94 4.26 -1.15
CA TYR A 17 0.66 4.49 -0.49
C TYR A 17 0.85 5.06 0.91
N THR A 18 1.84 4.57 1.65
CA THR A 18 2.15 5.09 2.98
C THR A 18 2.58 6.55 2.91
N GLN A 19 3.43 6.91 1.95
CA GLN A 19 3.87 8.29 1.76
C GLN A 19 2.70 9.19 1.39
N LYS A 20 1.81 8.74 0.50
CA LYS A 20 0.60 9.49 0.15
C LYS A 20 -0.32 9.66 1.36
N ALA A 21 -0.48 8.63 2.18
CA ALA A 21 -1.30 8.72 3.38
C ALA A 21 -0.76 9.78 4.33
N LEU A 22 0.55 9.86 4.51
CA LEU A 22 1.18 10.90 5.32
C LEU A 22 0.95 12.28 4.74
N TRP A 23 1.04 12.41 3.43
CA TRP A 23 0.78 13.67 2.74
C TRP A 23 -0.66 14.15 2.96
N TYR A 24 -1.65 13.25 2.79
CA TYR A 24 -3.04 13.57 3.04
C TYR A 24 -3.29 13.92 4.49
N ARG A 25 -2.66 13.22 5.41
CA ARG A 25 -2.76 13.53 6.84
C ARG A 25 -2.25 14.94 7.12
N HIS A 26 -1.13 15.31 6.53
CA HIS A 26 -0.54 16.63 6.69
C HIS A 26 -1.47 17.73 6.15
N ASN A 27 -2.21 17.44 5.08
CA ASN A 27 -3.16 18.36 4.47
C ASN A 27 -4.56 18.29 5.08
N GLY A 28 -4.77 17.45 6.07
CA GLY A 28 -6.06 17.31 6.74
C GLY A 28 -7.09 16.50 5.98
N ASP A 29 -6.70 15.77 4.95
CA ASP A 29 -7.58 14.94 4.13
C ASP A 29 -7.69 13.54 4.72
N ARG A 30 -8.68 13.33 5.58
CA ARG A 30 -8.88 12.03 6.25
C ARG A 30 -9.35 10.94 5.30
N GLU A 31 -10.18 11.27 4.34
CA GLU A 31 -10.67 10.29 3.37
C GLU A 31 -9.54 9.78 2.48
N GLY A 32 -8.73 10.70 1.93
CA GLY A 32 -7.57 10.33 1.13
C GLY A 32 -6.59 9.46 1.90
N MET A 33 -6.33 9.81 3.16
CA MET A 33 -5.48 9.03 4.04
C MET A 33 -6.03 7.62 4.22
N ARG A 34 -7.33 7.49 4.49
CA ARG A 34 -7.98 6.19 4.68
C ARG A 34 -7.88 5.32 3.42
N VAL A 35 -8.14 5.90 2.26
CA VAL A 35 -8.04 5.20 0.97
C VAL A 35 -6.62 4.69 0.76
N CYS A 36 -5.61 5.52 0.98
CA CYS A 36 -4.21 5.12 0.81
C CYS A 36 -3.82 4.02 1.79
N LEU A 37 -4.27 4.08 3.03
CA LEU A 37 -3.99 3.03 4.02
C LEU A 37 -4.67 1.72 3.63
N ASN A 38 -5.90 1.77 3.09
CA ASN A 38 -6.59 0.58 2.61
C ASN A 38 -5.87 -0.04 1.42
N LEU A 39 -5.38 0.76 0.47
CA LEU A 39 -4.59 0.27 -0.66
C LEU A 39 -3.30 -0.38 -0.18
N SER A 40 -2.65 0.19 0.83
CA SER A 40 -1.46 -0.41 1.43
C SER A 40 -1.77 -1.78 2.03
N ARG A 41 -2.90 -1.92 2.72
CA ARG A 41 -3.35 -3.20 3.27
C ARG A 41 -3.63 -4.24 2.17
N VAL A 42 -4.26 -3.82 1.09
CA VAL A 42 -4.53 -4.69 -0.05
C VAL A 42 -3.23 -5.22 -0.63
N GLU A 43 -2.20 -4.37 -0.76
CA GLU A 43 -0.89 -4.79 -1.22
C GLU A 43 -0.22 -5.79 -0.27
N VAL A 44 -0.36 -5.60 1.04
CA VAL A 44 0.15 -6.55 2.03
C VAL A 44 -0.51 -7.93 1.84
N LEU A 45 -1.84 -7.95 1.66
CA LEU A 45 -2.58 -9.19 1.44
C LEU A 45 -2.21 -9.83 0.11
N ASN A 46 -2.07 -9.03 -0.95
CA ASN A 46 -1.62 -9.51 -2.25
C ASN A 46 -0.26 -10.20 -2.13
N GLN A 47 0.70 -9.55 -1.48
CA GLN A 47 2.03 -10.10 -1.29
C GLN A 47 1.98 -11.40 -0.49
N ARG A 48 1.17 -11.43 0.56
CA ARG A 48 1.07 -12.57 1.47
C ARG A 48 0.42 -13.79 0.84
N TYR A 49 -0.68 -13.60 0.07
CA TYR A 49 -1.49 -14.70 -0.44
C TYR A 49 -1.21 -15.05 -1.89
N PHE A 50 -0.75 -14.14 -2.69
CA PHE A 50 -0.60 -14.36 -4.13
C PHE A 50 0.84 -14.33 -4.62
N LEU A 51 1.69 -13.55 -4.01
CA LEU A 51 3.10 -13.45 -4.43
C LEU A 51 4.04 -14.32 -3.61
N GLY A 52 3.50 -15.02 -2.60
CA GLY A 52 4.26 -15.94 -1.76
C GLY A 52 4.66 -15.37 -0.41
N PRO A 53 5.27 -16.20 0.43
CA PRO A 53 5.68 -15.76 1.76
C PRO A 53 6.73 -14.67 1.66
N CYS A 54 6.45 -13.57 2.32
CA CYS A 54 7.40 -12.49 2.41
C CYS A 54 7.52 -12.02 3.86
N PRO A 55 8.72 -12.06 4.41
CA PRO A 55 8.94 -11.49 5.72
C PRO A 55 8.84 -9.97 5.63
N PHE A 56 7.94 -9.46 6.39
CA PHE A 56 7.82 -8.01 6.54
C PHE A 56 8.59 -7.56 7.76
#